data_80fbb87ae8bbe59890dd910981d59e92
#
_entry.id   80fbb87ae8bbe59890dd910981d59e92
#
_cell.length_a   1.000
_cell.length_b   1.000
_cell.length_c   1.000
_cell.angle_alpha   90.00
_cell.angle_beta   90.00
_cell.angle_gamma   90.00
#
_symmetry.space_group_name_H-M   'P 1'
#
loop_
_entity.id
_entity.type
_entity.pdbx_description
1 polymer ?
#
loop_
_entity_poly.entity_id
_entity_poly.type
_entity_poly.pdbx_seq_one_letter_code
_entity_poly.pdbx_strand_id
1 'polypeptide(L)'
;MPLTDNQIAELKKPLDPKHVVKPSGSFGPKGDYIEGWHAINELNRVFGFDGWSYTIELIRDALEKGKDSKGNEQWQAAYTCICTLTIAGATRQDVGFGSGFAKGVGDAIEGATKEAVTDALKRAARTFGNVFGLALYDKARTNVSAPIAELPTGPINDKTRDWISGLIDKNRLVVGDVCAEFSVMSLKALTYEQMTEVKAWIATNKKAA
;
A
#
# COMPACT_ATOMS: atom_id res chain seq x y z
N MET A 1 7.21 14.89 19.06
CA MET A 1 8.34 15.25 18.16
C MET A 1 7.79 15.41 16.75
N PRO A 2 8.29 16.29 15.88
CA PRO A 2 7.84 16.37 14.50
C PRO A 2 8.17 15.10 13.73
N LEU A 3 7.49 14.90 12.59
CA LEU A 3 7.79 13.81 11.67
C LEU A 3 9.22 13.95 11.13
N THR A 4 9.94 12.85 11.02
CA THR A 4 11.25 12.81 10.37
C THR A 4 11.13 12.90 8.85
N ASP A 5 12.20 13.31 8.16
CA ASP A 5 12.22 13.36 6.69
C ASP A 5 11.92 12.00 6.05
N ASN A 6 12.41 10.90 6.67
CA ASN A 6 12.12 9.55 6.22
C ASN A 6 10.62 9.21 6.34
N GLN A 7 9.98 9.54 7.45
CA GLN A 7 8.54 9.35 7.64
C GLN A 7 7.73 10.18 6.63
N ILE A 8 8.15 11.42 6.38
CA ILE A 8 7.50 12.28 5.37
C ILE A 8 7.65 11.66 3.97
N ALA A 9 8.82 11.13 3.64
CA ALA A 9 9.05 10.45 2.36
C ALA A 9 8.16 9.21 2.22
N GLU A 10 8.04 8.38 3.27
CA GLU A 10 7.14 7.21 3.28
C GLU A 10 5.68 7.60 3.06
N LEU A 11 5.19 8.65 3.72
CA LEU A 11 3.81 9.14 3.58
C LEU A 11 3.48 9.65 2.16
N LYS A 12 4.49 10.17 1.46
CA LYS A 12 4.34 10.67 0.08
C LYS A 12 4.40 9.56 -0.98
N LYS A 13 4.87 8.37 -0.63
CA LYS A 13 4.93 7.24 -1.58
C LYS A 13 3.56 6.97 -2.18
N PRO A 14 3.48 6.59 -3.46
CA PRO A 14 2.24 6.13 -4.05
C PRO A 14 1.65 4.93 -3.30
N LEU A 15 0.33 4.81 -3.32
CA LEU A 15 -0.37 3.63 -2.81
C LEU A 15 -0.16 2.47 -3.79
N ASP A 16 0.33 1.33 -3.29
CA ASP A 16 0.49 0.12 -4.09
C ASP A 16 -0.90 -0.45 -4.47
N PRO A 17 -1.19 -0.63 -5.77
CA PRO A 17 -2.46 -1.16 -6.25
C PRO A 17 -2.85 -2.52 -5.65
N LYS A 18 -1.89 -3.33 -5.20
CA LYS A 18 -2.15 -4.63 -4.55
C LYS A 18 -2.93 -4.50 -3.23
N HIS A 19 -2.87 -3.32 -2.59
CA HIS A 19 -3.59 -3.03 -1.35
C HIS A 19 -4.94 -2.32 -1.59
N VAL A 20 -5.28 -2.07 -2.85
CA VAL A 20 -6.55 -1.46 -3.24
C VAL A 20 -7.58 -2.55 -3.48
N VAL A 21 -8.64 -2.53 -2.69
CA VAL A 21 -9.76 -3.45 -2.82
C VAL A 21 -10.89 -2.77 -3.59
N LYS A 22 -11.42 -3.48 -4.59
CA LYS A 22 -12.61 -3.07 -5.33
C LYS A 22 -13.85 -3.65 -4.66
N PRO A 23 -14.90 -2.87 -4.43
CA PRO A 23 -16.15 -3.40 -3.89
C PRO A 23 -16.71 -4.50 -4.80
N SER A 24 -17.13 -5.62 -4.19
CA SER A 24 -17.68 -6.78 -4.91
C SER A 24 -19.16 -6.98 -4.63
N GLY A 25 -19.98 -5.94 -4.65
CA GLY A 25 -21.41 -6.11 -4.37
C GLY A 25 -22.21 -4.82 -4.34
N SER A 26 -23.51 -4.96 -4.15
CA SER A 26 -24.44 -3.83 -4.05
C SER A 26 -24.42 -3.15 -2.67
N PHE A 27 -23.85 -3.81 -1.69
CA PHE A 27 -23.72 -3.34 -0.30
C PHE A 27 -22.26 -3.13 0.04
N GLY A 28 -21.94 -2.10 0.81
CA GLY A 28 -20.59 -1.75 1.24
C GLY A 28 -20.05 -0.46 0.59
N PRO A 29 -18.73 -0.25 0.62
CA PRO A 29 -18.11 0.95 0.07
C PRO A 29 -18.44 1.17 -1.40
N LYS A 30 -18.76 2.41 -1.79
CA LYS A 30 -19.11 2.76 -3.18
C LYS A 30 -17.88 3.07 -4.06
N GLY A 31 -16.69 2.86 -3.57
CA GLY A 31 -15.45 3.13 -4.30
C GLY A 31 -14.33 2.26 -3.80
N ASP A 32 -13.21 2.26 -4.51
CA ASP A 32 -12.02 1.55 -4.09
C ASP A 32 -11.58 1.99 -2.69
N TYR A 33 -11.10 1.06 -1.90
CA TYR A 33 -10.69 1.32 -0.52
C TYR A 33 -9.48 0.46 -0.13
N ILE A 34 -8.86 0.82 0.99
CA ILE A 34 -7.88 -0.03 1.68
C ILE A 34 -8.55 -0.73 2.86
N GLU A 35 -8.11 -1.93 3.19
CA GLU A 35 -8.59 -2.64 4.36
C GLU A 35 -8.03 -2.08 5.67
N GLY A 36 -8.75 -2.27 6.77
CA GLY A 36 -8.34 -1.73 8.09
C GLY A 36 -7.01 -2.28 8.57
N TRP A 37 -6.73 -3.57 8.35
CA TRP A 37 -5.46 -4.18 8.73
C TRP A 37 -4.26 -3.53 8.00
N HIS A 38 -4.45 -3.13 6.72
CA HIS A 38 -3.40 -2.45 5.96
C HIS A 38 -3.09 -1.07 6.56
N ALA A 39 -4.12 -0.29 6.91
CA ALA A 39 -3.91 1.00 7.57
C ALA A 39 -3.12 0.86 8.89
N ILE A 40 -3.48 -0.12 9.72
CA ILE A 40 -2.77 -0.40 10.98
C ILE A 40 -1.32 -0.85 10.71
N ASN A 41 -1.12 -1.72 9.71
CA ASN A 41 0.22 -2.18 9.33
C ASN A 41 1.10 -1.01 8.89
N GLU A 42 0.58 -0.10 8.07
CA GLU A 42 1.31 1.09 7.62
C GLU A 42 1.60 2.07 8.77
N LEU A 43 0.66 2.25 9.73
CA LEU A 43 0.91 3.02 10.94
C LEU A 43 2.10 2.45 11.72
N ASN A 44 2.12 1.14 11.96
CA ASN A 44 3.21 0.47 12.64
C ASN A 44 4.52 0.51 11.85
N ARG A 45 4.47 0.35 10.53
CA ARG A 45 5.66 0.36 9.67
C ARG A 45 6.34 1.74 9.64
N VAL A 46 5.55 2.80 9.51
CA VAL A 46 6.08 4.17 9.34
C VAL A 46 6.43 4.81 10.68
N PHE A 47 5.66 4.54 11.73
CA PHE A 47 5.78 5.27 13.00
C PHE A 47 6.27 4.40 14.16
N GLY A 48 6.39 3.08 13.99
CA GLY A 48 6.62 2.15 15.08
C GLY A 48 5.35 1.86 15.88
N PHE A 49 5.43 0.90 16.78
CA PHE A 49 4.28 0.46 17.58
C PHE A 49 3.88 1.46 18.68
N ASP A 50 4.75 2.38 19.01
CA ASP A 50 4.61 3.40 20.07
C ASP A 50 4.54 4.83 19.52
N GLY A 51 4.73 5.02 18.22
CA GLY A 51 4.76 6.34 17.57
C GLY A 51 3.39 6.92 17.22
N TRP A 52 2.32 6.17 17.49
CA TRP A 52 0.94 6.59 17.21
C TRP A 52 -0.03 6.05 18.25
N SER A 53 -1.14 6.73 18.41
CA SER A 53 -2.24 6.32 19.29
C SER A 53 -3.57 6.87 18.79
N TYR A 54 -4.67 6.27 19.19
CA TYR A 54 -5.99 6.82 18.88
C TYR A 54 -6.96 6.63 20.05
N THR A 55 -7.98 7.49 20.07
CA THR A 55 -9.14 7.35 20.95
C THR A 55 -10.40 7.36 20.09
N ILE A 56 -11.45 6.74 20.59
CA ILE A 56 -12.74 6.69 19.91
C ILE A 56 -13.87 7.15 20.85
N GLU A 57 -14.89 7.73 20.22
CA GLU A 57 -16.21 7.95 20.82
C GLU A 57 -17.23 7.28 19.92
N LEU A 58 -18.09 6.41 20.49
CA LEU A 58 -19.14 5.70 19.79
C LEU A 58 -20.49 6.32 20.14
N ILE A 59 -21.23 6.66 19.09
CA ILE A 59 -22.60 7.19 19.19
C ILE A 59 -23.51 6.15 18.53
N ARG A 60 -24.53 5.71 19.29
CA ARG A 60 -25.57 4.84 18.74
C ARG A 60 -26.60 5.69 18.00
N ASP A 61 -26.67 5.54 16.69
CA ASP A 61 -27.65 6.28 15.85
C ASP A 61 -28.99 5.56 15.77
N ALA A 62 -28.96 4.22 15.64
CA ALA A 62 -30.17 3.42 15.61
C ALA A 62 -29.95 2.02 16.22
N LEU A 63 -31.00 1.45 16.80
CA LEU A 63 -31.10 0.06 17.19
C LEU A 63 -32.57 -0.35 17.15
N GLU A 64 -32.97 -1.10 16.14
CA GLU A 64 -34.36 -1.46 15.91
C GLU A 64 -34.53 -2.86 15.30
N LYS A 65 -35.76 -3.40 15.44
CA LYS A 65 -36.16 -4.60 14.71
C LYS A 65 -36.65 -4.22 13.32
N GLY A 66 -36.19 -4.93 12.32
CA GLY A 66 -36.61 -4.79 10.94
C GLY A 66 -36.79 -6.15 10.28
N LYS A 67 -36.92 -6.15 8.96
CA LYS A 67 -37.01 -7.39 8.16
C LYS A 67 -35.93 -7.35 7.07
N ASP A 68 -35.41 -8.55 6.78
CA ASP A 68 -34.52 -8.72 5.64
C ASP A 68 -35.29 -8.68 4.31
N SER A 69 -34.59 -8.78 3.18
CA SER A 69 -35.21 -8.81 1.84
C SER A 69 -36.14 -10.00 1.57
N LYS A 70 -36.08 -11.03 2.44
CA LYS A 70 -36.92 -12.24 2.38
C LYS A 70 -38.09 -12.20 3.39
N GLY A 71 -38.23 -11.09 4.16
CA GLY A 71 -39.27 -10.90 5.15
C GLY A 71 -38.96 -11.50 6.53
N ASN A 72 -37.78 -12.06 6.77
CA ASN A 72 -37.40 -12.59 8.08
C ASN A 72 -37.03 -11.45 9.04
N GLU A 73 -37.44 -11.61 10.32
CA GLU A 73 -37.05 -10.64 11.35
C GLU A 73 -35.55 -10.62 11.59
N GLN A 74 -35.00 -9.40 11.71
CA GLN A 74 -33.60 -9.17 12.07
C GLN A 74 -33.48 -7.88 12.90
N TRP A 75 -32.42 -7.80 13.66
CA TRP A 75 -31.97 -6.56 14.26
C TRP A 75 -31.14 -5.73 13.27
N GLN A 76 -31.34 -4.42 13.33
CA GLN A 76 -30.57 -3.41 12.59
C GLN A 76 -29.95 -2.47 13.61
N ALA A 77 -28.63 -2.29 13.51
CA ALA A 77 -27.87 -1.38 14.35
C ALA A 77 -27.09 -0.41 13.48
N ALA A 78 -27.00 0.83 13.91
CA ALA A 78 -26.17 1.85 13.25
C ALA A 78 -25.39 2.63 14.30
N TYR A 79 -24.11 2.85 14.04
CA TYR A 79 -23.21 3.58 14.91
C TYR A 79 -22.36 4.55 14.13
N THR A 80 -22.17 5.73 14.70
CA THR A 80 -21.14 6.71 14.31
C THR A 80 -19.97 6.58 15.27
N CYS A 81 -18.77 6.55 14.74
CA CYS A 81 -17.53 6.59 15.51
C CYS A 81 -16.78 7.89 15.20
N ILE A 82 -16.40 8.63 16.22
CA ILE A 82 -15.45 9.73 16.13
C ILE A 82 -14.09 9.17 16.54
N CYS A 83 -13.12 9.17 15.62
CA CYS A 83 -11.76 8.72 15.87
C CYS A 83 -10.81 9.92 15.92
N THR A 84 -10.09 10.04 17.02
CA THR A 84 -9.00 11.00 17.18
C THR A 84 -7.67 10.27 17.12
N LEU A 85 -6.95 10.40 16.01
CA LEU A 85 -5.65 9.78 15.76
C LEU A 85 -4.53 10.78 16.00
N THR A 86 -3.54 10.39 16.80
CA THR A 86 -2.35 11.19 17.10
C THR A 86 -1.10 10.47 16.62
N ILE A 87 -0.30 11.14 15.79
CA ILE A 87 0.96 10.65 15.24
C ILE A 87 2.01 11.74 15.39
N ALA A 88 3.13 11.45 16.05
CA ALA A 88 4.24 12.39 16.24
C ALA A 88 3.80 13.77 16.79
N GLY A 89 2.77 13.79 17.62
CA GLY A 89 2.18 15.01 18.18
C GLY A 89 1.17 15.74 17.27
N ALA A 90 1.02 15.32 16.02
CA ALA A 90 -0.04 15.84 15.14
C ALA A 90 -1.33 15.05 15.35
N THR A 91 -2.43 15.75 15.66
CA THR A 91 -3.74 15.15 15.89
C THR A 91 -4.66 15.38 14.69
N ARG A 92 -5.37 14.34 14.28
CA ARG A 92 -6.41 14.35 13.24
C ARG A 92 -7.65 13.67 13.78
N GLN A 93 -8.81 14.23 13.46
CA GLN A 93 -10.08 13.64 13.83
C GLN A 93 -10.91 13.44 12.57
N ASP A 94 -11.57 12.30 12.46
CA ASP A 94 -12.54 12.02 11.40
C ASP A 94 -13.65 11.13 11.95
N VAL A 95 -14.73 11.01 11.19
CA VAL A 95 -15.94 10.30 11.56
C VAL A 95 -16.12 9.11 10.65
N GLY A 96 -16.41 7.94 11.22
CA GLY A 96 -16.78 6.73 10.52
C GLY A 96 -18.21 6.30 10.87
N PHE A 97 -18.82 5.57 9.97
CA PHE A 97 -20.16 5.03 10.14
C PHE A 97 -20.12 3.51 9.91
N GLY A 98 -20.94 2.80 10.68
CA GLY A 98 -21.11 1.37 10.53
C GLY A 98 -22.56 0.95 10.73
N SER A 99 -22.95 -0.07 9.97
CA SER A 99 -24.28 -0.68 10.06
C SER A 99 -24.16 -2.20 10.23
N GLY A 100 -25.00 -2.77 11.10
CA GLY A 100 -25.03 -4.20 11.36
C GLY A 100 -26.44 -4.75 11.20
N PHE A 101 -26.54 -5.90 10.57
CA PHE A 101 -27.80 -6.60 10.33
C PHE A 101 -27.64 -8.05 10.77
N ALA A 102 -28.40 -8.49 11.77
CA ALA A 102 -28.32 -9.87 12.26
C ALA A 102 -29.61 -10.32 12.96
N LYS A 103 -29.78 -11.63 13.12
CA LYS A 103 -30.88 -12.20 13.91
C LYS A 103 -30.73 -11.89 15.41
N GLY A 104 -29.48 -11.89 15.89
CA GLY A 104 -29.13 -11.54 17.26
C GLY A 104 -28.84 -10.05 17.41
N VAL A 105 -29.33 -9.41 18.46
CA VAL A 105 -29.06 -7.99 18.73
C VAL A 105 -27.56 -7.74 18.96
N GLY A 106 -26.88 -8.66 19.66
CA GLY A 106 -25.45 -8.56 19.92
C GLY A 106 -24.62 -8.56 18.65
N ASP A 107 -24.91 -9.46 17.72
CA ASP A 107 -24.22 -9.58 16.43
C ASP A 107 -24.43 -8.33 15.56
N ALA A 108 -25.65 -7.76 15.57
CA ALA A 108 -25.93 -6.52 14.84
C ALA A 108 -25.13 -5.34 15.42
N ILE A 109 -25.08 -5.21 16.74
CA ILE A 109 -24.29 -4.18 17.42
C ILE A 109 -22.78 -4.38 17.13
N GLU A 110 -22.28 -5.63 17.26
CA GLU A 110 -20.88 -5.96 17.02
C GLU A 110 -20.47 -5.59 15.58
N GLY A 111 -21.27 -5.98 14.59
CA GLY A 111 -21.00 -5.64 13.19
C GLY A 111 -20.91 -4.14 12.96
N ALA A 112 -21.94 -3.40 13.42
CA ALA A 112 -22.01 -1.96 13.26
C ALA A 112 -20.86 -1.21 13.96
N THR A 113 -20.52 -1.59 15.19
CA THR A 113 -19.45 -0.93 15.95
C THR A 113 -18.08 -1.20 15.35
N LYS A 114 -17.78 -2.43 14.95
CA LYS A 114 -16.52 -2.79 14.30
C LYS A 114 -16.32 -2.04 12.97
N GLU A 115 -17.37 -1.94 12.16
CA GLU A 115 -17.35 -1.19 10.91
C GLU A 115 -17.12 0.30 11.17
N ALA A 116 -17.86 0.92 12.08
CA ALA A 116 -17.75 2.33 12.41
C ALA A 116 -16.33 2.71 12.89
N VAL A 117 -15.76 1.91 13.82
CA VAL A 117 -14.40 2.14 14.33
C VAL A 117 -13.36 2.00 13.25
N THR A 118 -13.46 0.97 12.42
CA THR A 118 -12.50 0.71 11.35
C THR A 118 -12.57 1.80 10.27
N ASP A 119 -13.77 2.25 9.92
CA ASP A 119 -13.95 3.33 8.94
C ASP A 119 -13.39 4.66 9.49
N ALA A 120 -13.71 5.02 10.74
CA ALA A 120 -13.22 6.24 11.38
C ALA A 120 -11.68 6.28 11.45
N LEU A 121 -11.04 5.18 11.85
CA LEU A 121 -9.58 5.09 11.91
C LEU A 121 -8.94 5.26 10.53
N LYS A 122 -9.43 4.55 9.50
CA LYS A 122 -8.94 4.71 8.12
C LYS A 122 -9.10 6.14 7.62
N ARG A 123 -10.23 6.78 7.91
CA ARG A 123 -10.53 8.14 7.50
C ARG A 123 -9.61 9.16 8.18
N ALA A 124 -9.33 9.00 9.47
CA ALA A 124 -8.36 9.83 10.18
C ALA A 124 -6.94 9.61 9.63
N ALA A 125 -6.54 8.35 9.41
CA ALA A 125 -5.20 8.00 8.91
C ALA A 125 -4.94 8.53 7.50
N ARG A 126 -5.93 8.50 6.57
CA ARG A 126 -5.73 8.96 5.18
C ARG A 126 -5.28 10.42 5.09
N THR A 127 -5.58 11.25 6.09
CA THR A 127 -5.16 12.66 6.11
C THR A 127 -3.66 12.84 6.28
N PHE A 128 -2.93 11.78 6.62
CA PHE A 128 -1.47 11.79 6.74
C PHE A 128 -0.74 11.45 5.43
N GLY A 129 -1.36 10.69 4.50
CA GLY A 129 -0.66 10.40 3.25
C GLY A 129 -1.30 9.36 2.34
N ASN A 130 -0.67 9.18 1.18
CA ASN A 130 -1.17 8.31 0.11
C ASN A 130 -1.28 6.84 0.53
N VAL A 131 -0.34 6.35 1.32
CA VAL A 131 -0.29 4.96 1.80
C VAL A 131 -1.52 4.57 2.63
N PHE A 132 -2.20 5.56 3.21
CA PHE A 132 -3.45 5.38 3.95
C PHE A 132 -4.72 5.58 3.11
N GLY A 133 -4.59 5.57 1.77
CA GLY A 133 -5.73 5.66 0.87
C GLY A 133 -6.11 7.08 0.44
N LEU A 134 -5.34 8.11 0.80
CA LEU A 134 -5.56 9.47 0.29
C LEU A 134 -5.55 9.51 -1.24
N ALA A 135 -4.64 8.76 -1.87
CA ALA A 135 -4.51 8.62 -3.31
C ALA A 135 -5.79 8.13 -4.02
N LEU A 136 -6.69 7.46 -3.31
CA LEU A 136 -7.95 6.95 -3.87
C LEU A 136 -8.99 8.04 -4.09
N TYR A 137 -8.82 9.21 -3.50
CA TYR A 137 -9.70 10.37 -3.69
C TYR A 137 -9.30 11.25 -4.89
N ASP A 138 -8.09 11.04 -5.43
CA ASP A 138 -7.70 11.62 -6.70
C ASP A 138 -8.33 10.83 -7.86
N LYS A 139 -9.20 11.45 -8.65
CA LYS A 139 -9.87 10.81 -9.79
C LYS A 139 -8.88 10.34 -10.86
N ALA A 140 -7.76 11.04 -11.02
CA ALA A 140 -6.70 10.69 -11.97
C ALA A 140 -5.82 9.53 -11.48
N ARG A 141 -5.90 9.17 -10.18
CA ARG A 141 -5.12 8.08 -9.57
C ARG A 141 -3.60 8.24 -9.74
N THR A 142 -3.12 9.46 -9.82
CA THR A 142 -1.69 9.78 -10.06
C THR A 142 -0.74 9.16 -9.02
N ASN A 143 -1.22 9.02 -7.79
CA ASN A 143 -0.47 8.43 -6.67
C ASN A 143 -0.93 6.99 -6.33
N VAL A 144 -1.45 6.25 -7.32
CA VAL A 144 -1.72 4.80 -7.20
C VAL A 144 -0.84 4.10 -8.23
N SER A 145 0.30 3.58 -7.79
CA SER A 145 1.24 2.85 -8.66
C SER A 145 1.99 1.80 -7.84
N ALA A 146 2.36 0.71 -8.50
CA ALA A 146 3.25 -0.26 -7.87
C ALA A 146 4.52 0.45 -7.38
N PRO A 147 5.07 0.05 -6.22
CA PRO A 147 6.37 0.55 -5.79
C PRO A 147 7.34 0.39 -6.96
N ILE A 148 8.10 1.44 -7.26
CA ILE A 148 9.27 1.27 -8.11
C ILE A 148 10.10 0.23 -7.37
N ALA A 149 10.23 -0.96 -7.94
CA ALA A 149 11.10 -1.98 -7.38
C ALA A 149 12.46 -1.30 -7.19
N GLU A 150 12.91 -1.18 -5.95
CA GLU A 150 14.27 -0.74 -5.71
C GLU A 150 15.13 -1.68 -6.55
N LEU A 151 15.83 -1.12 -7.54
CA LEU A 151 16.74 -1.93 -8.34
C LEU A 151 17.68 -2.59 -7.35
N PRO A 152 17.87 -3.91 -7.43
CA PRO A 152 18.82 -4.57 -6.56
C PRO A 152 20.15 -3.80 -6.61
N THR A 153 20.76 -3.57 -5.47
CA THR A 153 22.07 -2.92 -5.36
C THR A 153 23.16 -3.97 -5.17
N GLY A 154 24.39 -3.62 -5.53
CA GLY A 154 25.53 -4.50 -5.36
C GLY A 154 25.68 -5.55 -6.47
N PRO A 155 26.46 -6.64 -6.24
CA PRO A 155 26.78 -7.63 -7.26
C PRO A 155 25.53 -8.29 -7.87
N ILE A 156 25.55 -8.49 -9.19
CA ILE A 156 24.46 -9.16 -9.89
C ILE A 156 24.35 -10.64 -9.49
N ASN A 157 23.12 -11.15 -9.43
CA ASN A 157 22.87 -12.57 -9.17
C ASN A 157 23.17 -13.46 -10.41
N ASP A 158 23.21 -14.76 -10.20
CA ASP A 158 23.52 -15.74 -11.26
C ASP A 158 22.53 -15.64 -12.44
N LYS A 159 21.25 -15.44 -12.19
CA LYS A 159 20.23 -15.29 -13.24
C LYS A 159 20.47 -14.07 -14.12
N THR A 160 20.83 -12.95 -13.52
CA THR A 160 21.16 -11.71 -14.26
C THR A 160 22.46 -11.87 -15.03
N ARG A 161 23.48 -12.53 -14.46
CA ARG A 161 24.74 -12.84 -15.14
C ARG A 161 24.50 -13.71 -16.37
N ASP A 162 23.71 -14.78 -16.24
CA ASP A 162 23.44 -15.71 -17.35
C ASP A 162 22.65 -15.01 -18.46
N TRP A 163 21.73 -14.13 -18.10
CA TRP A 163 21.02 -13.27 -19.05
C TRP A 163 21.97 -12.32 -19.80
N ILE A 164 22.92 -11.67 -19.11
CA ILE A 164 23.95 -10.80 -19.75
C ILE A 164 24.83 -11.63 -20.68
N SER A 165 25.29 -12.79 -20.23
CA SER A 165 26.09 -13.71 -21.08
C SER A 165 25.36 -14.04 -22.38
N GLY A 166 24.08 -14.41 -22.31
CA GLY A 166 23.27 -14.63 -23.50
C GLY A 166 23.08 -13.40 -24.39
N LEU A 167 23.04 -12.20 -23.77
CA LEU A 167 22.96 -10.96 -24.54
C LEU A 167 24.28 -10.64 -25.26
N ILE A 168 25.43 -10.88 -24.64
CA ILE A 168 26.76 -10.77 -25.21
C ILE A 168 26.90 -11.71 -26.41
N ASP A 169 26.56 -12.99 -26.25
CA ASP A 169 26.61 -14.00 -27.30
C ASP A 169 25.72 -13.64 -28.48
N LYS A 170 24.48 -13.21 -28.21
CA LYS A 170 23.52 -12.78 -29.24
C LYS A 170 24.05 -11.61 -30.08
N ASN A 171 24.85 -10.73 -29.50
CA ASN A 171 25.43 -9.56 -30.17
C ASN A 171 26.84 -9.83 -30.70
N ARG A 172 27.31 -11.10 -30.65
CA ARG A 172 28.64 -11.54 -31.12
C ARG A 172 29.81 -10.80 -30.46
N LEU A 173 29.63 -10.43 -29.23
CA LEU A 173 30.66 -9.80 -28.39
C LEU A 173 31.41 -10.86 -27.57
N VAL A 174 32.53 -10.48 -27.01
CA VAL A 174 33.31 -11.32 -26.10
C VAL A 174 33.15 -10.81 -24.68
N VAL A 175 32.96 -11.73 -23.74
CA VAL A 175 32.82 -11.39 -22.30
C VAL A 175 33.98 -10.54 -21.82
N GLY A 176 35.22 -10.81 -22.31
CA GLY A 176 36.41 -10.03 -21.97
C GLY A 176 36.33 -8.55 -22.34
N ASP A 177 35.68 -8.22 -23.47
CA ASP A 177 35.51 -6.82 -23.90
C ASP A 177 34.61 -6.03 -22.94
N VAL A 178 33.51 -6.69 -22.50
CA VAL A 178 32.60 -6.13 -21.50
C VAL A 178 33.29 -5.97 -20.15
N CYS A 179 34.05 -6.98 -19.73
CA CYS A 179 34.78 -6.93 -18.46
C CYS A 179 35.84 -5.81 -18.46
N ALA A 180 36.53 -5.59 -19.58
CA ALA A 180 37.51 -4.54 -19.73
C ALA A 180 36.87 -3.16 -19.68
N GLU A 181 35.77 -2.96 -20.39
CA GLU A 181 35.02 -1.69 -20.40
C GLU A 181 34.56 -1.26 -19.00
N PHE A 182 33.99 -2.19 -18.25
CA PHE A 182 33.47 -1.90 -16.93
C PHE A 182 34.46 -2.14 -15.79
N SER A 183 35.73 -2.35 -16.11
CA SER A 183 36.84 -2.53 -15.15
C SER A 183 36.57 -3.62 -14.13
N VAL A 184 35.96 -4.74 -14.55
CA VAL A 184 35.66 -5.88 -13.71
C VAL A 184 36.44 -7.13 -14.15
N MET A 185 36.81 -7.99 -13.21
CA MET A 185 37.55 -9.21 -13.51
C MET A 185 36.68 -10.32 -14.12
N SER A 186 35.38 -10.25 -13.92
CA SER A 186 34.39 -11.20 -14.46
C SER A 186 32.99 -10.62 -14.41
N LEU A 187 32.04 -11.18 -15.16
CA LEU A 187 30.63 -10.76 -15.11
C LEU A 187 30.02 -10.86 -13.69
N LYS A 188 30.54 -11.70 -12.82
CA LYS A 188 30.09 -11.80 -11.41
C LYS A 188 30.42 -10.54 -10.59
N ALA A 189 31.38 -9.75 -11.00
CA ALA A 189 31.77 -8.54 -10.32
C ALA A 189 31.01 -7.30 -10.80
N LEU A 190 30.18 -7.42 -11.84
CA LEU A 190 29.27 -6.38 -12.26
C LEU A 190 28.22 -6.13 -11.16
N THR A 191 27.80 -4.89 -11.04
CA THR A 191 26.76 -4.49 -10.08
C THR A 191 25.46 -4.12 -10.78
N TYR A 192 24.36 -4.13 -10.06
CA TYR A 192 23.06 -3.75 -10.60
C TYR A 192 23.02 -2.29 -11.04
N GLU A 193 23.79 -1.40 -10.41
CA GLU A 193 23.92 0.01 -10.77
C GLU A 193 24.53 0.19 -12.17
N GLN A 194 25.48 -0.69 -12.56
CA GLN A 194 26.12 -0.67 -13.87
C GLN A 194 25.24 -1.23 -14.99
N MET A 195 24.14 -1.90 -14.67
CA MET A 195 23.34 -2.67 -15.64
C MET A 195 22.78 -1.85 -16.79
N THR A 196 22.40 -0.59 -16.56
CA THR A 196 21.88 0.30 -17.62
C THR A 196 22.98 0.62 -18.64
N GLU A 197 24.17 0.91 -18.15
CA GLU A 197 25.35 1.23 -18.99
C GLU A 197 25.85 -0.02 -19.73
N VAL A 198 25.91 -1.17 -19.05
CA VAL A 198 26.26 -2.47 -19.66
C VAL A 198 25.35 -2.80 -20.84
N LYS A 199 24.03 -2.65 -20.66
CA LYS A 199 23.05 -2.88 -21.74
C LYS A 199 23.26 -1.93 -22.92
N ALA A 200 23.43 -0.64 -22.63
CA ALA A 200 23.64 0.38 -23.66
C ALA A 200 24.94 0.10 -24.45
N TRP A 201 26.01 -0.24 -23.77
CA TRP A 201 27.30 -0.56 -24.38
C TRP A 201 27.21 -1.79 -25.29
N ILE A 202 26.58 -2.88 -24.82
CA ILE A 202 26.36 -4.10 -25.64
C ILE A 202 25.54 -3.77 -26.89
N ALA A 203 24.49 -2.96 -26.77
CA ALA A 203 23.66 -2.58 -27.90
C ALA A 203 24.42 -1.73 -28.95
N THR A 204 25.31 -0.87 -28.50
CA THR A 204 26.10 0.03 -29.36
C THR A 204 27.25 -0.72 -30.07
N ASN A 205 27.89 -1.68 -29.38
CA ASN A 205 29.07 -2.38 -29.85
C ASN A 205 28.79 -3.71 -30.55
N LYS A 206 27.50 -4.00 -30.86
CA LYS A 206 27.14 -5.23 -31.58
C LYS A 206 27.94 -5.35 -32.90
N LYS A 207 28.52 -6.53 -33.13
CA LYS A 207 29.23 -6.80 -34.40
C LYS A 207 28.22 -7.11 -35.51
N ALA A 208 28.45 -6.55 -36.69
CA ALA A 208 27.64 -6.81 -37.87
C ALA A 208 27.65 -8.30 -38.25
N ALA A 209 26.58 -8.75 -38.91
CA ALA A 209 26.44 -10.13 -39.35
C ALA A 209 27.44 -10.49 -40.47
#